data_4c7fec3186b1f0380aae767dfdc7e426
#
_entry.id   4c7fec3186b1f0380aae767dfdc7e426
#
_cell.length_a   1.000
_cell.length_b   1.000
_cell.length_c   1.000
_cell.angle_alpha   90.00
_cell.angle_beta   90.00
_cell.angle_gamma   90.00
#
_symmetry.space_group_name_H-M   'P 1'
#
loop_
_entity.id
_entity.type
_entity.pdbx_description
1 polymer ?
#
loop_
_entity_poly.entity_id
_entity_poly.type
_entity_poly.pdbx_seq_one_letter_code
_entity_poly.pdbx_strand_id
1 'polypeptide(L)'
;MEYTRLGKSGLKISNIVFGTMSLGRPNDQMPWTIDADQALPILKHAFDRGINTWDTADIYSYGDSERIVGQALKTYKIPRERVVILSKCYGGTPFEGEFDDLSEQERLVLMTQNTGRMVNRIGLSRKHIFDAVDASIERLGTYLDVLQIHRLDREAPREEIMKALNDVIESGKVRYIGASSMHAWEFQALNNVAEKNGWHKFVSMQDYHSLLHREEEREMHSYCRDAGIGIIPWSPLARGLLARPFKPDSAKTEREKTDYYAQLLIGPTTEEDISTIGRVEELAQKHGCTMAQVSLAWSLKKGVNPIVGFTSIERVDEAVEAVKLLKDGLLDDGDMSYLEEPYIPKAALDSAW
;
A
#
# COMPACT_ATOMS: atom_id res chain seq x y z
N MET A 1 -17.23 10.31 1.82
CA MET A 1 -16.18 9.67 0.98
C MET A 1 -16.53 9.89 -0.49
N GLU A 2 -15.55 10.15 -1.34
CA GLU A 2 -15.71 10.21 -2.79
C GLU A 2 -15.03 9.02 -3.47
N TYR A 3 -15.38 8.78 -4.74
CA TYR A 3 -14.89 7.63 -5.50
C TYR A 3 -14.36 8.07 -6.85
N THR A 4 -13.20 7.53 -7.23
CA THR A 4 -12.56 7.77 -8.52
C THR A 4 -12.39 6.46 -9.29
N ARG A 5 -12.20 6.53 -10.60
CA ARG A 5 -11.78 5.36 -11.37
C ARG A 5 -10.31 5.04 -11.07
N LEU A 6 -10.00 3.77 -10.95
CA LEU A 6 -8.60 3.30 -10.86
C LEU A 6 -7.96 3.44 -12.26
N GLY A 7 -7.31 4.56 -12.50
CA GLY A 7 -6.84 4.94 -13.83
C GLY A 7 -7.98 5.04 -14.85
N LYS A 8 -7.76 4.54 -16.05
CA LYS A 8 -8.77 4.43 -17.11
C LYS A 8 -9.61 3.14 -17.04
N SER A 9 -9.42 2.30 -16.01
CA SER A 9 -10.24 1.10 -15.84
C SER A 9 -11.68 1.43 -15.49
N GLY A 10 -12.58 0.44 -15.59
CA GLY A 10 -13.97 0.58 -15.15
C GLY A 10 -14.16 0.56 -13.63
N LEU A 11 -13.13 0.13 -12.88
CA LEU A 11 -13.18 -0.05 -11.43
C LEU A 11 -13.20 1.30 -10.72
N LYS A 12 -14.14 1.49 -9.79
CA LYS A 12 -14.21 2.65 -8.91
C LYS A 12 -13.71 2.29 -7.51
N ILE A 13 -12.78 3.07 -7.00
CA ILE A 13 -12.21 2.95 -5.66
C ILE A 13 -12.51 4.19 -4.82
N SER A 14 -12.51 4.05 -3.50
CA SER A 14 -12.57 5.21 -2.59
C SER A 14 -11.30 6.06 -2.69
N ASN A 15 -11.44 7.38 -2.52
CA ASN A 15 -10.29 8.30 -2.60
C ASN A 15 -9.21 7.98 -1.56
N ILE A 16 -9.60 7.45 -0.41
CA ILE A 16 -8.69 6.86 0.59
C ILE A 16 -8.82 5.34 0.50
N VAL A 17 -7.68 4.65 0.47
CA VAL A 17 -7.59 3.19 0.50
C VAL A 17 -7.19 2.73 1.89
N PHE A 18 -7.87 1.73 2.46
CA PHE A 18 -7.53 1.16 3.75
C PHE A 18 -6.33 0.21 3.60
N GLY A 19 -5.17 0.58 4.14
CA GLY A 19 -4.00 -0.28 4.20
C GLY A 19 -4.03 -1.20 5.42
N THR A 20 -3.95 -2.50 5.21
CA THR A 20 -4.11 -3.52 6.27
C THR A 20 -2.79 -4.10 6.78
N MET A 21 -1.65 -3.52 6.45
CA MET A 21 -0.33 -4.00 6.92
C MET A 21 -0.21 -4.05 8.45
N SER A 22 -0.98 -3.21 9.16
CA SER A 22 -1.02 -3.19 10.63
C SER A 22 -1.98 -4.22 11.24
N LEU A 23 -2.68 -5.02 10.41
CA LEU A 23 -3.62 -6.02 10.89
C LEU A 23 -2.93 -7.39 10.99
N GLY A 24 -2.94 -7.97 12.19
CA GLY A 24 -2.34 -9.27 12.49
C GLY A 24 -1.94 -9.36 13.94
N ARG A 25 -1.46 -10.53 14.37
CA ARG A 25 -1.05 -10.73 15.75
C ARG A 25 0.20 -9.91 16.06
N PRO A 26 0.18 -9.07 17.13
CA PRO A 26 1.39 -8.41 17.59
C PRO A 26 2.50 -9.42 17.91
N ASN A 27 3.73 -9.07 17.53
CA ASN A 27 4.93 -9.83 17.86
C ASN A 27 6.07 -8.88 18.21
N ASP A 28 7.23 -9.41 18.61
CA ASP A 28 8.37 -8.60 19.06
C ASP A 28 8.91 -7.62 18.00
N GLN A 29 8.75 -7.94 16.71
CA GLN A 29 9.21 -7.08 15.62
C GLN A 29 8.14 -6.10 15.12
N MET A 30 6.88 -6.46 15.28
CA MET A 30 5.73 -5.64 14.90
C MET A 30 4.73 -5.48 16.06
N PRO A 31 5.16 -4.93 17.21
CA PRO A 31 4.30 -4.75 18.38
C PRO A 31 3.17 -3.72 18.16
N TRP A 32 3.27 -2.96 17.06
CA TRP A 32 2.29 -1.97 16.63
C TRP A 32 1.15 -2.54 15.76
N THR A 33 1.16 -3.84 15.46
CA THR A 33 0.02 -4.49 14.79
C THR A 33 -1.13 -4.68 15.76
N ILE A 34 -2.33 -4.82 15.23
CA ILE A 34 -3.56 -5.05 16.00
C ILE A 34 -4.21 -6.36 15.55
N ASP A 35 -4.70 -7.11 16.50
CA ASP A 35 -5.35 -8.40 16.25
C ASP A 35 -6.76 -8.25 15.65
N ALA A 36 -7.40 -9.39 15.39
CA ALA A 36 -8.72 -9.42 14.79
C ALA A 36 -9.78 -8.71 15.64
N ASP A 37 -9.74 -8.85 16.96
CA ASP A 37 -10.76 -8.27 17.86
C ASP A 37 -10.74 -6.74 17.79
N GLN A 38 -9.55 -6.15 17.68
CA GLN A 38 -9.35 -4.72 17.52
C GLN A 38 -9.60 -4.26 16.07
N ALA A 39 -9.19 -5.06 15.08
CA ALA A 39 -9.23 -4.69 13.66
C ALA A 39 -10.64 -4.73 13.07
N LEU A 40 -11.45 -5.74 13.43
CA LEU A 40 -12.79 -5.94 12.86
C LEU A 40 -13.70 -4.72 13.01
N PRO A 41 -13.86 -4.10 14.20
CA PRO A 41 -14.67 -2.89 14.34
C PRO A 41 -14.17 -1.72 13.49
N ILE A 42 -12.85 -1.57 13.31
CA ILE A 42 -12.24 -0.51 12.52
C ILE A 42 -12.55 -0.71 11.02
N LEU A 43 -12.40 -1.94 10.50
CA LEU A 43 -12.76 -2.28 9.12
C LEU A 43 -14.26 -2.04 8.85
N LYS A 44 -15.12 -2.42 9.81
CA LYS A 44 -16.58 -2.16 9.70
C LYS A 44 -16.86 -0.66 9.66
N HIS A 45 -16.26 0.10 10.57
CA HIS A 45 -16.44 1.55 10.61
C HIS A 45 -15.94 2.22 9.32
N ALA A 46 -14.77 1.82 8.81
CA ALA A 46 -14.24 2.32 7.55
C ALA A 46 -15.20 2.06 6.38
N PHE A 47 -15.75 0.85 6.30
CA PHE A 47 -16.78 0.52 5.31
C PHE A 47 -18.02 1.41 5.45
N ASP A 48 -18.54 1.62 6.66
CA ASP A 48 -19.69 2.46 6.92
C ASP A 48 -19.44 3.94 6.60
N ARG A 49 -18.18 4.40 6.75
CA ARG A 49 -17.73 5.74 6.33
C ARG A 49 -17.46 5.85 4.82
N GLY A 50 -17.64 4.76 4.07
CA GLY A 50 -17.52 4.71 2.62
C GLY A 50 -16.13 4.39 2.10
N ILE A 51 -15.18 3.98 2.94
CA ILE A 51 -13.88 3.42 2.48
C ILE A 51 -14.15 1.99 2.02
N ASN A 52 -14.44 1.84 0.74
CA ASN A 52 -14.78 0.55 0.13
C ASN A 52 -13.58 -0.22 -0.41
N THR A 53 -12.38 0.36 -0.40
CA THR A 53 -11.18 -0.20 -1.01
C THR A 53 -10.18 -0.56 0.07
N TRP A 54 -9.84 -1.85 0.17
CA TRP A 54 -8.96 -2.42 1.19
C TRP A 54 -7.76 -3.07 0.53
N ASP A 55 -6.56 -2.62 0.93
CA ASP A 55 -5.28 -3.10 0.41
C ASP A 55 -4.59 -3.99 1.45
N THR A 56 -4.37 -5.25 1.10
CA THR A 56 -3.65 -6.24 1.87
C THR A 56 -2.47 -6.83 1.08
N ALA A 57 -1.82 -7.86 1.59
CA ALA A 57 -0.85 -8.69 0.90
C ALA A 57 -0.79 -10.08 1.54
N ASP A 58 -0.36 -11.06 0.76
CA ASP A 58 -0.14 -12.44 1.23
C ASP A 58 0.85 -12.53 2.39
N ILE A 59 1.90 -11.69 2.38
CA ILE A 59 2.97 -11.67 3.37
C ILE A 59 2.61 -10.92 4.67
N TYR A 60 1.57 -10.06 4.69
CA TYR A 60 1.27 -9.25 5.87
C TYR A 60 0.85 -10.11 7.04
N SER A 61 1.63 -10.03 8.14
CA SER A 61 1.45 -10.86 9.34
C SER A 61 1.27 -12.33 9.00
N TYR A 62 2.06 -12.85 8.06
CA TYR A 62 2.03 -14.27 7.63
C TYR A 62 0.66 -14.73 7.11
N GLY A 63 -0.03 -13.84 6.40
CA GLY A 63 -1.37 -14.08 5.85
C GLY A 63 -2.52 -13.75 6.81
N ASP A 64 -2.26 -13.38 8.07
CA ASP A 64 -3.31 -13.01 9.03
C ASP A 64 -4.08 -11.76 8.59
N SER A 65 -3.41 -10.81 7.93
CA SER A 65 -4.08 -9.63 7.37
C SER A 65 -5.21 -10.02 6.40
N GLU A 66 -4.96 -10.95 5.47
CA GLU A 66 -6.00 -11.44 4.56
C GLU A 66 -7.10 -12.21 5.30
N ARG A 67 -6.76 -13.04 6.31
CA ARG A 67 -7.75 -13.74 7.14
C ARG A 67 -8.67 -12.75 7.87
N ILE A 68 -8.11 -11.67 8.44
CA ILE A 68 -8.89 -10.62 9.13
C ILE A 68 -9.83 -9.90 8.15
N VAL A 69 -9.36 -9.58 6.95
CA VAL A 69 -10.21 -8.98 5.89
C VAL A 69 -11.37 -9.93 5.54
N GLY A 70 -11.08 -11.21 5.29
CA GLY A 70 -12.11 -12.22 5.02
C GLY A 70 -13.09 -12.40 6.20
N GLN A 71 -12.58 -12.40 7.43
CA GLN A 71 -13.40 -12.47 8.64
C GLN A 71 -14.33 -11.26 8.77
N ALA A 72 -13.86 -10.04 8.44
CA ALA A 72 -14.68 -8.84 8.47
C ALA A 72 -15.88 -8.93 7.52
N LEU A 73 -15.65 -9.38 6.28
CA LEU A 73 -16.73 -9.60 5.31
C LEU A 73 -17.79 -10.56 5.84
N LYS A 74 -17.35 -11.68 6.41
CA LYS A 74 -18.22 -12.73 6.94
C LYS A 74 -18.97 -12.27 8.19
N THR A 75 -18.26 -11.71 9.18
CA THR A 75 -18.81 -11.31 10.48
C THR A 75 -19.87 -10.25 10.35
N TYR A 76 -19.60 -9.23 9.53
CA TYR A 76 -20.51 -8.10 9.33
C TYR A 76 -21.43 -8.27 8.13
N LYS A 77 -21.39 -9.42 7.46
CA LYS A 77 -22.19 -9.72 6.26
C LYS A 77 -22.09 -8.60 5.21
N ILE A 78 -20.87 -8.11 5.00
CA ILE A 78 -20.62 -7.05 4.02
C ILE A 78 -20.81 -7.65 2.61
N PRO A 79 -21.69 -7.12 1.76
CA PRO A 79 -21.84 -7.62 0.41
C PRO A 79 -20.54 -7.50 -0.38
N ARG A 80 -20.08 -8.62 -0.96
CA ARG A 80 -18.75 -8.69 -1.59
C ARG A 80 -18.60 -7.70 -2.76
N GLU A 81 -19.67 -7.47 -3.50
CA GLU A 81 -19.72 -6.53 -4.62
C GLU A 81 -19.59 -5.05 -4.21
N ARG A 82 -19.69 -4.75 -2.92
CA ARG A 82 -19.54 -3.39 -2.38
C ARG A 82 -18.14 -3.06 -1.92
N VAL A 83 -17.22 -4.03 -1.94
CA VAL A 83 -15.84 -3.86 -1.47
C VAL A 83 -14.88 -4.20 -2.59
N VAL A 84 -13.84 -3.39 -2.74
CA VAL A 84 -12.70 -3.62 -3.63
C VAL A 84 -11.52 -4.13 -2.80
N ILE A 85 -11.08 -5.35 -3.05
CA ILE A 85 -9.98 -5.99 -2.33
C ILE A 85 -8.77 -6.08 -3.25
N LEU A 86 -7.68 -5.44 -2.81
CA LEU A 86 -6.37 -5.54 -3.42
C LEU A 86 -5.50 -6.43 -2.56
N SER A 87 -4.83 -7.43 -3.16
CA SER A 87 -3.78 -8.18 -2.48
C SER A 87 -2.52 -8.23 -3.34
N LYS A 88 -1.44 -8.78 -2.79
CA LYS A 88 -0.14 -8.76 -3.45
C LYS A 88 0.52 -10.14 -3.35
N CYS A 89 1.35 -10.47 -4.35
CA CYS A 89 2.21 -11.65 -4.32
C CYS A 89 3.64 -11.28 -4.73
N TYR A 90 4.60 -11.88 -4.09
CA TYR A 90 6.04 -11.91 -4.38
C TYR A 90 6.79 -12.66 -3.28
N GLY A 91 6.65 -12.22 -2.01
CA GLY A 91 7.28 -12.85 -0.85
C GLY A 91 6.66 -14.20 -0.53
N GLY A 92 7.38 -15.00 0.23
CA GLY A 92 6.89 -16.31 0.64
C GLY A 92 6.07 -16.25 1.93
N THR A 93 4.86 -16.77 1.89
CA THR A 93 4.02 -16.91 3.08
C THR A 93 4.12 -18.33 3.60
N PRO A 94 4.51 -18.57 4.87
CA PRO A 94 4.58 -19.90 5.44
C PRO A 94 3.18 -20.51 5.62
N PHE A 95 3.11 -21.84 5.62
CA PHE A 95 1.93 -22.56 6.11
C PHE A 95 1.82 -22.41 7.63
N GLU A 96 0.62 -22.60 8.16
CA GLU A 96 0.40 -22.55 9.60
C GLU A 96 1.31 -23.57 10.32
N GLY A 97 2.05 -23.12 11.32
CA GLY A 97 2.99 -23.95 12.09
C GLY A 97 4.33 -24.27 11.41
N GLU A 98 4.49 -23.94 10.13
CA GLU A 98 5.70 -24.33 9.36
C GLU A 98 7.00 -23.71 9.91
N PHE A 99 6.90 -22.55 10.54
CA PHE A 99 8.06 -21.81 11.05
C PHE A 99 8.08 -21.68 12.58
N ASP A 100 7.32 -22.52 13.30
CA ASP A 100 7.26 -22.44 14.75
C ASP A 100 8.58 -22.78 15.45
N ASP A 101 9.47 -23.50 14.74
CA ASP A 101 10.83 -23.83 15.15
C ASP A 101 11.84 -22.69 14.93
N LEU A 102 11.44 -21.57 14.31
CA LEU A 102 12.32 -20.47 13.92
C LEU A 102 12.05 -19.21 14.74
N SER A 103 13.11 -18.44 14.98
CA SER A 103 12.99 -17.07 15.47
C SER A 103 12.33 -16.16 14.43
N GLU A 104 11.72 -15.05 14.85
CA GLU A 104 11.12 -14.06 13.95
C GLU A 104 12.12 -13.52 12.91
N GLN A 105 13.38 -13.36 13.29
CA GLN A 105 14.41 -12.87 12.37
C GLN A 105 14.71 -13.92 11.28
N GLU A 106 14.79 -15.21 11.63
CA GLU A 106 14.98 -16.29 10.66
C GLU A 106 13.77 -16.42 9.74
N ARG A 107 12.55 -16.27 10.25
CA ARG A 107 11.31 -16.24 9.44
C ARG A 107 11.36 -15.13 8.40
N LEU A 108 11.69 -13.91 8.82
CA LEU A 108 11.77 -12.76 7.93
C LEU A 108 12.80 -12.95 6.80
N VAL A 109 13.98 -13.49 7.13
CA VAL A 109 15.02 -13.79 6.14
C VAL A 109 14.55 -14.86 5.16
N LEU A 110 13.96 -15.96 5.64
CA LEU A 110 13.46 -17.03 4.77
C LEU A 110 12.36 -16.57 3.83
N MET A 111 11.47 -15.69 4.25
CA MET A 111 10.38 -15.17 3.42
C MET A 111 10.84 -14.29 2.25
N THR A 112 12.13 -13.96 2.19
CA THR A 112 12.75 -13.19 1.10
C THR A 112 13.72 -14.02 0.25
N GLN A 113 13.96 -15.29 0.60
CA GLN A 113 14.95 -16.13 -0.07
C GLN A 113 14.28 -17.34 -0.75
N ASN A 114 14.38 -17.43 -2.08
CA ASN A 114 13.83 -18.56 -2.86
C ASN A 114 14.70 -19.81 -2.72
N THR A 115 14.96 -20.24 -1.48
CA THR A 115 15.80 -21.40 -1.15
C THR A 115 15.18 -22.26 -0.05
N GLY A 116 15.70 -23.47 0.15
CA GLY A 116 15.26 -24.35 1.24
C GLY A 116 13.75 -24.60 1.25
N ARG A 117 13.09 -24.35 2.37
CA ARG A 117 11.62 -24.50 2.54
C ARG A 117 10.83 -23.57 1.62
N MET A 118 11.44 -22.49 1.12
CA MET A 118 10.77 -21.46 0.32
C MET A 118 11.01 -21.60 -1.18
N VAL A 119 11.71 -22.65 -1.64
CA VAL A 119 11.94 -22.91 -3.08
C VAL A 119 10.61 -22.92 -3.83
N ASN A 120 10.53 -22.12 -4.91
CA ASN A 120 9.35 -21.89 -5.74
C ASN A 120 8.14 -21.28 -5.01
N ARG A 121 8.37 -20.67 -3.85
CA ARG A 121 7.32 -19.98 -3.07
C ARG A 121 7.61 -18.48 -2.92
N ILE A 122 8.61 -17.97 -3.64
CA ILE A 122 9.02 -16.56 -3.70
C ILE A 122 9.27 -16.18 -5.16
N GLY A 123 9.08 -14.92 -5.50
CA GLY A 123 9.25 -14.38 -6.83
C GLY A 123 7.97 -14.37 -7.65
N LEU A 124 8.11 -14.31 -8.97
CA LEU A 124 6.98 -14.20 -9.91
C LEU A 124 6.99 -15.30 -10.97
N SER A 125 7.52 -16.48 -10.65
CA SER A 125 7.33 -17.64 -11.53
C SER A 125 5.84 -17.93 -11.70
N ARG A 126 5.46 -18.45 -12.85
CA ARG A 126 4.08 -18.89 -13.12
C ARG A 126 3.55 -19.79 -12.00
N LYS A 127 4.38 -20.73 -11.53
CA LYS A 127 4.00 -21.64 -10.44
C LYS A 127 3.63 -20.85 -9.18
N HIS A 128 4.50 -19.94 -8.73
CA HIS A 128 4.27 -19.20 -7.50
C HIS A 128 3.07 -18.26 -7.61
N ILE A 129 2.89 -17.56 -8.73
CA ILE A 129 1.74 -16.66 -8.94
C ILE A 129 0.41 -17.42 -8.75
N PHE A 130 0.28 -18.62 -9.31
CA PHE A 130 -0.94 -19.41 -9.17
C PHE A 130 -1.15 -19.91 -7.74
N ASP A 131 -0.12 -20.47 -7.12
CA ASP A 131 -0.17 -20.96 -5.74
C ASP A 131 -0.49 -19.84 -4.75
N ALA A 132 0.12 -18.66 -4.91
CA ALA A 132 -0.11 -17.48 -4.08
C ALA A 132 -1.55 -16.94 -4.21
N VAL A 133 -2.09 -16.88 -5.43
CA VAL A 133 -3.47 -16.47 -5.68
C VAL A 133 -4.46 -17.43 -5.03
N ASP A 134 -4.25 -18.73 -5.16
CA ASP A 134 -5.13 -19.74 -4.55
C ASP A 134 -5.11 -19.64 -3.03
N ALA A 135 -3.94 -19.51 -2.43
CA ALA A 135 -3.78 -19.34 -0.99
C ALA A 135 -4.41 -18.02 -0.49
N SER A 136 -4.27 -16.92 -1.23
CA SER A 136 -4.90 -15.63 -0.88
C SER A 136 -6.43 -15.72 -0.92
N ILE A 137 -6.99 -16.36 -1.94
CA ILE A 137 -8.44 -16.60 -2.06
C ILE A 137 -8.95 -17.47 -0.90
N GLU A 138 -8.21 -18.49 -0.50
CA GLU A 138 -8.54 -19.33 0.65
C GLU A 138 -8.58 -18.51 1.94
N ARG A 139 -7.54 -17.68 2.22
CA ARG A 139 -7.47 -16.84 3.41
C ARG A 139 -8.56 -15.77 3.45
N LEU A 140 -8.85 -15.14 2.30
CA LEU A 140 -9.89 -14.11 2.16
C LEU A 140 -11.31 -14.70 2.11
N GLY A 141 -11.46 -15.96 1.69
CA GLY A 141 -12.75 -16.59 1.43
C GLY A 141 -13.48 -16.04 0.19
N THR A 142 -12.77 -15.32 -0.71
CA THR A 142 -13.36 -14.65 -1.88
C THR A 142 -12.29 -14.33 -2.93
N TYR A 143 -12.76 -13.97 -4.15
CA TYR A 143 -11.90 -13.52 -5.26
C TYR A 143 -11.21 -12.18 -4.96
N LEU A 144 -10.14 -11.86 -5.71
CA LEU A 144 -9.45 -10.58 -5.69
C LEU A 144 -10.01 -9.62 -6.75
N ASP A 145 -10.21 -8.34 -6.39
CA ASP A 145 -10.48 -7.32 -7.40
C ASP A 145 -9.20 -6.91 -8.11
N VAL A 146 -8.09 -6.72 -7.38
CA VAL A 146 -6.79 -6.42 -7.96
C VAL A 146 -5.72 -7.31 -7.32
N LEU A 147 -4.99 -8.07 -8.14
CA LEU A 147 -3.75 -8.71 -7.76
C LEU A 147 -2.59 -7.80 -8.14
N GLN A 148 -1.74 -7.46 -7.18
CA GLN A 148 -0.56 -6.64 -7.42
C GLN A 148 0.70 -7.51 -7.34
N ILE A 149 1.63 -7.35 -8.27
CA ILE A 149 2.99 -7.82 -8.01
C ILE A 149 3.61 -6.90 -6.95
N HIS A 150 4.02 -7.49 -5.81
CA HIS A 150 4.51 -6.71 -4.65
C HIS A 150 5.90 -6.10 -4.94
N ARG A 151 6.72 -6.84 -5.69
CA ARG A 151 8.02 -6.42 -6.25
C ARG A 151 8.19 -7.05 -7.63
N LEU A 152 9.10 -6.52 -8.43
CA LEU A 152 9.47 -7.14 -9.70
C LEU A 152 10.50 -8.23 -9.47
N ASP A 153 10.20 -9.42 -9.96
CA ASP A 153 11.16 -10.51 -10.08
C ASP A 153 11.99 -10.33 -11.36
N ARG A 154 13.24 -9.89 -11.20
CA ARG A 154 14.15 -9.64 -12.33
C ARG A 154 14.78 -10.91 -12.89
N GLU A 155 14.66 -12.04 -12.18
CA GLU A 155 15.14 -13.35 -12.63
C GLU A 155 14.09 -14.09 -13.46
N ALA A 156 12.80 -13.83 -13.25
CA ALA A 156 11.74 -14.43 -14.03
C ALA A 156 11.54 -13.70 -15.37
N PRO A 157 11.34 -14.42 -16.50
CA PRO A 157 11.06 -13.80 -17.79
C PRO A 157 9.78 -12.94 -17.74
N ARG A 158 9.83 -11.72 -18.27
CA ARG A 158 8.68 -10.80 -18.28
C ARG A 158 7.46 -11.40 -18.97
N GLU A 159 7.68 -12.18 -20.03
CA GLU A 159 6.61 -12.89 -20.75
C GLU A 159 5.93 -13.95 -19.87
N GLU A 160 6.70 -14.67 -19.04
CA GLU A 160 6.15 -15.65 -18.10
C GLU A 160 5.31 -14.95 -17.04
N ILE A 161 5.83 -13.87 -16.44
CA ILE A 161 5.11 -13.06 -15.44
C ILE A 161 3.80 -12.56 -16.03
N MET A 162 3.84 -11.87 -17.17
CA MET A 162 2.64 -11.25 -17.74
C MET A 162 1.65 -12.30 -18.26
N LYS A 163 2.12 -13.44 -18.78
CA LYS A 163 1.23 -14.54 -19.17
C LYS A 163 0.53 -15.16 -17.96
N ALA A 164 1.26 -15.38 -16.86
CA ALA A 164 0.69 -15.91 -15.63
C ALA A 164 -0.36 -14.97 -15.05
N LEU A 165 -0.07 -13.67 -15.00
CA LEU A 165 -1.02 -12.65 -14.54
C LEU A 165 -2.27 -12.57 -15.43
N ASN A 166 -2.10 -12.65 -16.74
CA ASN A 166 -3.24 -12.76 -17.67
C ASN A 166 -4.11 -13.99 -17.34
N ASP A 167 -3.48 -15.16 -17.16
CA ASP A 167 -4.21 -16.41 -16.96
C ASP A 167 -4.97 -16.44 -15.62
N VAL A 168 -4.49 -15.80 -14.56
CA VAL A 168 -5.25 -15.69 -13.31
C VAL A 168 -6.47 -14.78 -13.46
N ILE A 169 -6.42 -13.75 -14.34
CA ILE A 169 -7.63 -12.98 -14.70
C ILE A 169 -8.60 -13.85 -15.49
N GLU A 170 -8.15 -14.53 -16.55
CA GLU A 170 -8.98 -15.40 -17.37
C GLU A 170 -9.64 -16.53 -16.56
N SER A 171 -8.96 -17.01 -15.50
CA SER A 171 -9.55 -18.02 -14.58
C SER A 171 -10.71 -17.47 -13.73
N GLY A 172 -10.92 -16.14 -13.71
CA GLY A 172 -11.95 -15.49 -12.89
C GLY A 172 -11.57 -15.36 -11.40
N LYS A 173 -10.39 -15.75 -10.98
CA LYS A 173 -9.90 -15.61 -9.60
C LYS A 173 -9.53 -14.17 -9.25
N VAL A 174 -9.11 -13.39 -10.25
CA VAL A 174 -8.68 -12.00 -10.16
C VAL A 174 -9.43 -11.19 -11.20
N ARG A 175 -9.80 -9.92 -10.90
CA ARG A 175 -10.50 -9.04 -11.86
C ARG A 175 -9.55 -8.14 -12.63
N TYR A 176 -8.53 -7.59 -11.95
CA TYR A 176 -7.54 -6.67 -12.51
C TYR A 176 -6.16 -6.99 -11.94
N ILE A 177 -5.12 -6.53 -12.63
CA ILE A 177 -3.74 -6.60 -12.13
C ILE A 177 -3.17 -5.21 -11.88
N GLY A 178 -2.34 -5.10 -10.85
CA GLY A 178 -1.56 -3.92 -10.47
C GLY A 178 -0.09 -4.29 -10.21
N ALA A 179 0.71 -3.27 -9.99
CA ALA A 179 2.12 -3.46 -9.66
C ALA A 179 2.53 -2.55 -8.49
N SER A 180 3.67 -2.86 -7.86
CA SER A 180 4.24 -2.06 -6.79
C SER A 180 5.75 -1.91 -6.97
N SER A 181 6.23 -0.69 -6.75
CA SER A 181 7.63 -0.29 -6.60
C SER A 181 8.62 -0.96 -7.55
N MET A 182 8.93 -0.30 -8.66
CA MET A 182 9.94 -0.67 -9.66
C MET A 182 10.29 0.55 -10.50
N HIS A 183 11.32 0.47 -11.33
CA HIS A 183 11.63 1.55 -12.28
C HIS A 183 10.52 1.75 -13.32
N ALA A 184 10.27 3.00 -13.73
CA ALA A 184 9.25 3.32 -14.72
C ALA A 184 9.47 2.58 -16.06
N TRP A 185 10.72 2.43 -16.51
CA TRP A 185 11.04 1.68 -17.72
C TRP A 185 10.76 0.17 -17.60
N GLU A 186 10.92 -0.42 -16.41
CA GLU A 186 10.58 -1.83 -16.15
C GLU A 186 9.07 -2.04 -16.22
N PHE A 187 8.31 -1.13 -15.59
CA PHE A 187 6.85 -1.15 -15.61
C PHE A 187 6.30 -0.97 -17.02
N GLN A 188 6.85 -0.01 -17.78
CA GLN A 188 6.52 0.15 -19.20
C GLN A 188 6.83 -1.12 -20.00
N ALA A 189 8.00 -1.74 -19.78
CA ALA A 189 8.38 -2.93 -20.49
C ALA A 189 7.42 -4.12 -20.26
N LEU A 190 6.93 -4.30 -19.02
CA LEU A 190 5.91 -5.30 -18.71
C LEU A 190 4.58 -5.00 -19.43
N ASN A 191 4.11 -3.75 -19.40
CA ASN A 191 2.91 -3.35 -20.12
C ASN A 191 3.04 -3.53 -21.64
N ASN A 192 4.24 -3.27 -22.22
CA ASN A 192 4.52 -3.50 -23.64
C ASN A 192 4.46 -4.99 -23.99
N VAL A 193 4.94 -5.88 -23.12
CA VAL A 193 4.80 -7.34 -23.29
C VAL A 193 3.32 -7.72 -23.35
N ALA A 194 2.51 -7.22 -22.41
CA ALA A 194 1.07 -7.47 -22.39
C ALA A 194 0.39 -6.97 -23.68
N GLU A 195 0.65 -5.72 -24.07
CA GLU A 195 0.05 -5.12 -25.27
C GLU A 195 0.39 -5.88 -26.55
N LYS A 196 1.66 -6.24 -26.74
CA LYS A 196 2.14 -7.01 -27.90
C LYS A 196 1.46 -8.37 -28.03
N ASN A 197 1.09 -8.99 -26.92
CA ASN A 197 0.47 -10.30 -26.88
C ASN A 197 -1.06 -10.28 -26.74
N GLY A 198 -1.69 -9.10 -26.64
CA GLY A 198 -3.14 -8.98 -26.41
C GLY A 198 -3.57 -9.41 -25.00
N TRP A 199 -2.68 -9.32 -24.01
CA TRP A 199 -2.93 -9.66 -22.62
C TRP A 199 -3.39 -8.45 -21.81
N HIS A 200 -3.94 -8.71 -20.61
CA HIS A 200 -4.32 -7.67 -19.67
C HIS A 200 -3.11 -6.86 -19.21
N LYS A 201 -3.25 -5.53 -19.22
CA LYS A 201 -2.25 -4.58 -18.71
C LYS A 201 -2.54 -4.21 -17.26
N PHE A 202 -1.54 -3.73 -16.56
CA PHE A 202 -1.70 -3.19 -15.21
C PHE A 202 -2.62 -1.97 -15.20
N VAL A 203 -3.55 -1.94 -14.23
CA VAL A 203 -4.46 -0.80 -14.03
C VAL A 203 -4.03 0.13 -12.91
N SER A 204 -3.07 -0.29 -12.07
CA SER A 204 -2.54 0.50 -10.96
C SER A 204 -1.06 0.31 -10.72
N MET A 205 -0.43 1.37 -10.20
CA MET A 205 0.89 1.36 -9.59
C MET A 205 0.77 1.77 -8.13
N GLN A 206 1.41 1.01 -7.24
CA GLN A 206 1.51 1.27 -5.81
C GLN A 206 2.98 1.54 -5.44
N ASP A 207 3.32 2.79 -5.16
CA ASP A 207 4.67 3.24 -4.87
C ASP A 207 4.79 3.97 -3.53
N TYR A 208 6.00 4.34 -3.13
CA TYR A 208 6.24 5.15 -1.95
C TYR A 208 6.13 6.63 -2.30
N HIS A 209 5.11 7.30 -1.78
CA HIS A 209 4.93 8.71 -2.07
C HIS A 209 4.35 9.47 -0.88
N SER A 210 4.99 10.57 -0.53
CA SER A 210 4.59 11.50 0.53
C SER A 210 5.30 12.84 0.31
N LEU A 211 4.99 13.86 1.11
CA LEU A 211 5.73 15.13 1.14
C LEU A 211 7.23 14.95 1.40
N LEU A 212 7.64 13.89 2.11
CA LEU A 212 9.04 13.59 2.42
C LEU A 212 9.73 12.68 1.40
N HIS A 213 8.99 12.13 0.42
CA HIS A 213 9.56 11.31 -0.64
C HIS A 213 8.75 11.47 -1.93
N ARG A 214 9.33 12.12 -2.95
CA ARG A 214 8.65 12.51 -4.17
C ARG A 214 9.36 12.01 -5.45
N GLU A 215 10.25 11.03 -5.31
CA GLU A 215 11.06 10.55 -6.45
C GLU A 215 10.21 9.94 -7.56
N GLU A 216 9.09 9.30 -7.22
CA GLU A 216 8.17 8.70 -8.19
C GLU A 216 7.46 9.75 -9.10
N GLU A 217 7.41 11.02 -8.69
CA GLU A 217 6.88 12.10 -9.52
C GLU A 217 7.72 12.36 -10.77
N ARG A 218 9.02 11.98 -10.75
CA ARG A 218 9.97 12.25 -11.86
C ARG A 218 9.60 11.51 -13.13
N GLU A 219 9.34 10.20 -13.03
CA GLU A 219 9.04 9.36 -14.19
C GLU A 219 7.80 8.48 -13.99
N MET A 220 7.70 7.71 -12.89
CA MET A 220 6.64 6.73 -12.69
C MET A 220 5.25 7.37 -12.75
N HIS A 221 5.00 8.44 -11.99
CA HIS A 221 3.70 9.11 -11.99
C HIS A 221 3.38 9.72 -13.34
N SER A 222 4.38 10.27 -14.04
CA SER A 222 4.20 10.85 -15.39
C SER A 222 3.81 9.76 -16.38
N TYR A 223 4.49 8.63 -16.37
CA TYR A 223 4.15 7.46 -17.18
C TYR A 223 2.75 6.93 -16.85
N CYS A 224 2.41 6.78 -15.58
CA CYS A 224 1.10 6.30 -15.17
C CYS A 224 -0.03 7.20 -15.67
N ARG A 225 0.13 8.53 -15.59
CA ARG A 225 -0.87 9.50 -16.11
C ARG A 225 -1.03 9.39 -17.62
N ASP A 226 0.06 9.31 -18.38
CA ASP A 226 0.04 9.14 -19.83
C ASP A 226 -0.65 7.83 -20.24
N ALA A 227 -0.25 6.72 -19.63
CA ALA A 227 -0.82 5.39 -19.88
C ALA A 227 -2.24 5.22 -19.33
N GLY A 228 -2.71 6.12 -18.45
CA GLY A 228 -4.01 6.04 -17.80
C GLY A 228 -4.09 4.98 -16.71
N ILE A 229 -3.00 4.79 -15.97
CA ILE A 229 -2.85 3.86 -14.85
C ILE A 229 -3.10 4.63 -13.54
N GLY A 230 -3.86 4.03 -12.61
CA GLY A 230 -4.13 4.62 -11.30
C GLY A 230 -2.92 4.56 -10.40
N ILE A 231 -2.74 5.58 -9.56
CA ILE A 231 -1.63 5.69 -8.63
C ILE A 231 -2.21 5.58 -7.21
N ILE A 232 -1.77 4.56 -6.46
CA ILE A 232 -2.28 4.25 -5.12
C ILE A 232 -1.10 4.15 -4.14
N PRO A 233 -0.46 5.27 -3.76
CA PRO A 233 0.80 5.23 -3.03
C PRO A 233 0.64 4.75 -1.58
N TRP A 234 1.66 4.04 -1.09
CA TRP A 234 1.77 3.64 0.30
C TRP A 234 2.55 4.67 1.13
N SER A 235 2.31 4.67 2.44
CA SER A 235 2.92 5.57 3.44
C SER A 235 2.76 7.08 3.15
N PRO A 236 1.55 7.57 2.83
CA PRO A 236 1.33 9.00 2.54
C PRO A 236 1.63 9.92 3.73
N LEU A 237 1.62 9.37 4.95
CA LEU A 237 1.98 10.08 6.19
C LEU A 237 3.43 9.83 6.62
N ALA A 238 4.30 9.36 5.70
CA ALA A 238 5.70 9.03 6.00
C ALA A 238 5.84 8.23 7.32
N ARG A 239 5.04 7.17 7.46
CA ARG A 239 4.95 6.30 8.66
C ARG A 239 4.66 7.04 9.97
N GLY A 240 3.99 8.19 9.88
CA GLY A 240 3.53 9.00 11.01
C GLY A 240 4.36 10.26 11.26
N LEU A 241 5.46 10.48 10.54
CA LEU A 241 6.24 11.73 10.66
C LEU A 241 5.42 12.96 10.24
N LEU A 242 4.54 12.83 9.26
CA LEU A 242 3.66 13.90 8.76
C LEU A 242 2.32 14.01 9.52
N ALA A 243 2.13 13.23 10.58
CA ALA A 243 0.88 13.23 11.35
C ALA A 243 0.99 13.93 12.71
N ARG A 244 2.17 14.45 13.07
CA ARG A 244 2.43 15.11 14.34
C ARG A 244 3.66 16.01 14.25
N PRO A 245 3.81 16.99 15.19
CA PRO A 245 5.01 17.81 15.27
C PRO A 245 6.28 16.98 15.42
N PHE A 246 7.34 17.41 14.75
CA PHE A 246 8.64 16.76 14.90
C PHE A 246 9.13 16.83 16.34
N LYS A 247 9.62 15.72 16.85
CA LYS A 247 10.23 15.64 18.18
C LYS A 247 11.60 14.96 18.07
N PRO A 248 12.61 15.44 18.82
CA PRO A 248 13.91 14.78 18.93
C PRO A 248 13.77 13.32 19.41
N ASP A 249 14.81 12.51 19.22
CA ASP A 249 14.86 11.05 19.42
C ASP A 249 14.29 10.52 20.76
N SER A 250 14.25 11.32 21.81
CA SER A 250 13.75 10.93 23.13
C SER A 250 12.25 10.65 23.22
N ALA A 251 11.48 10.95 22.17
CA ALA A 251 10.01 10.81 22.16
C ALA A 251 9.48 9.99 20.97
N LYS A 252 10.30 9.07 20.43
CA LYS A 252 9.89 8.15 19.35
C LYS A 252 8.75 7.23 19.81
N THR A 253 7.77 7.02 18.92
CA THR A 253 6.71 6.03 19.15
C THR A 253 7.26 4.61 19.08
N GLU A 254 6.49 3.64 19.59
CA GLU A 254 6.86 2.22 19.51
C GLU A 254 7.13 1.78 18.07
N ARG A 255 6.29 2.20 17.12
CA ARG A 255 6.49 1.90 15.71
C ARG A 255 7.77 2.50 15.13
N GLU A 256 8.14 3.74 15.49
CA GLU A 256 9.39 4.34 15.03
C GLU A 256 10.63 3.64 15.55
N LYS A 257 10.53 2.99 16.72
CA LYS A 257 11.62 2.22 17.31
C LYS A 257 11.77 0.82 16.71
N THR A 258 10.68 0.20 16.34
CA THR A 258 10.60 -1.23 16.00
C THR A 258 10.32 -1.51 14.53
N ASP A 259 9.86 -0.51 13.74
CA ASP A 259 9.58 -0.71 12.31
C ASP A 259 10.90 -0.77 11.52
N TYR A 260 11.45 -1.98 11.36
CA TYR A 260 12.66 -2.25 10.61
C TYR A 260 12.62 -1.68 9.17
N TYR A 261 11.48 -1.83 8.51
CA TYR A 261 11.31 -1.30 7.14
C TYR A 261 11.33 0.23 7.11
N ALA A 262 10.85 0.91 8.17
CA ALA A 262 10.95 2.34 8.27
C ALA A 262 12.42 2.80 8.34
N GLN A 263 13.20 2.13 9.17
CA GLN A 263 14.62 2.46 9.34
C GLN A 263 15.42 2.23 8.05
N LEU A 264 15.09 1.17 7.30
CA LEU A 264 15.74 0.84 6.03
C LEU A 264 15.37 1.79 4.89
N LEU A 265 14.08 2.19 4.80
CA LEU A 265 13.53 2.89 3.64
C LEU A 265 13.55 4.42 3.78
N ILE A 266 13.36 4.94 4.99
CA ILE A 266 13.25 6.40 5.20
C ILE A 266 14.61 7.03 5.47
N GLY A 267 15.53 6.25 6.07
CA GLY A 267 16.81 6.79 6.51
C GLY A 267 16.67 7.83 7.64
N PRO A 268 17.73 8.57 7.96
CA PRO A 268 17.67 9.64 8.95
C PRO A 268 16.87 10.84 8.43
N THR A 269 16.08 11.45 9.31
CA THR A 269 15.32 12.68 9.01
C THR A 269 16.30 13.84 8.78
N THR A 270 16.19 14.53 7.65
CA THR A 270 17.04 15.67 7.29
C THR A 270 16.48 17.00 7.80
N GLU A 271 17.27 18.09 7.73
CA GLU A 271 16.78 19.44 8.06
C GLU A 271 15.62 19.88 7.14
N GLU A 272 15.66 19.49 5.88
CA GLU A 272 14.59 19.77 4.91
C GLU A 272 13.32 18.98 5.24
N ASP A 273 13.45 17.74 5.71
CA ASP A 273 12.29 16.96 6.20
C ASP A 273 11.67 17.65 7.42
N ILE A 274 12.49 18.12 8.36
CA ILE A 274 12.02 18.86 9.55
C ILE A 274 11.31 20.16 9.11
N SER A 275 11.88 20.88 8.14
CA SER A 275 11.24 22.07 7.57
C SER A 275 9.87 21.74 6.95
N THR A 276 9.79 20.67 6.17
CA THR A 276 8.53 20.23 5.57
C THR A 276 7.49 19.85 6.63
N ILE A 277 7.90 19.11 7.69
CA ILE A 277 7.02 18.75 8.81
C ILE A 277 6.51 20.01 9.54
N GLY A 278 7.40 21.00 9.76
CA GLY A 278 7.02 22.28 10.35
C GLY A 278 5.99 23.04 9.53
N ARG A 279 6.15 23.08 8.20
CA ARG A 279 5.18 23.70 7.29
C ARG A 279 3.82 22.98 7.27
N VAL A 280 3.81 21.65 7.39
CA VAL A 280 2.57 20.89 7.57
C VAL A 280 1.88 21.28 8.88
N GLU A 281 2.63 21.44 9.98
CA GLU A 281 2.10 21.88 11.27
C GLU A 281 1.52 23.30 11.20
N GLU A 282 2.23 24.24 10.56
CA GLU A 282 1.76 25.63 10.38
C GLU A 282 0.45 25.69 9.58
N LEU A 283 0.34 24.95 8.46
CA LEU A 283 -0.89 24.91 7.68
C LEU A 283 -2.03 24.21 8.44
N ALA A 284 -1.73 23.16 9.20
CA ALA A 284 -2.73 22.52 10.05
C ALA A 284 -3.32 23.51 11.09
N GLN A 285 -2.47 24.30 11.73
CA GLN A 285 -2.87 25.37 12.66
C GLN A 285 -3.65 26.48 11.95
N LYS A 286 -3.17 26.96 10.80
CA LYS A 286 -3.81 28.00 9.97
C LYS A 286 -5.24 27.61 9.59
N HIS A 287 -5.47 26.36 9.23
CA HIS A 287 -6.77 25.86 8.76
C HIS A 287 -7.60 25.19 9.85
N GLY A 288 -7.12 25.09 11.09
CA GLY A 288 -7.85 24.46 12.20
C GLY A 288 -8.11 22.96 11.99
N CYS A 289 -7.18 22.26 11.34
CA CYS A 289 -7.26 20.83 11.07
C CYS A 289 -6.01 20.11 11.57
N THR A 290 -5.91 18.78 11.33
CA THR A 290 -4.75 18.01 11.77
C THR A 290 -3.66 17.97 10.68
N MET A 291 -2.42 17.70 11.10
CA MET A 291 -1.30 17.50 10.17
C MET A 291 -1.55 16.32 9.22
N ALA A 292 -2.18 15.24 9.71
CA ALA A 292 -2.57 14.11 8.89
C ALA A 292 -3.56 14.52 7.79
N GLN A 293 -4.52 15.39 8.11
CA GLN A 293 -5.49 15.90 7.14
C GLN A 293 -4.83 16.77 6.07
N VAL A 294 -3.90 17.65 6.43
CA VAL A 294 -3.10 18.44 5.46
C VAL A 294 -2.33 17.50 4.52
N SER A 295 -1.63 16.51 5.06
CA SER A 295 -0.79 15.58 4.28
C SER A 295 -1.62 14.70 3.35
N LEU A 296 -2.78 14.21 3.80
CA LEU A 296 -3.70 13.44 2.96
C LEU A 296 -4.36 14.32 1.88
N ALA A 297 -4.75 15.55 2.22
CA ALA A 297 -5.28 16.50 1.25
C ALA A 297 -4.26 16.83 0.17
N TRP A 298 -2.98 16.99 0.54
CA TRP A 298 -1.89 17.15 -0.43
C TRP A 298 -1.79 15.96 -1.38
N SER A 299 -1.75 14.72 -0.88
CA SER A 299 -1.71 13.52 -1.71
C SER A 299 -2.90 13.44 -2.68
N LEU A 300 -4.10 13.70 -2.18
CA LEU A 300 -5.31 13.72 -3.00
C LEU A 300 -5.27 14.82 -4.07
N LYS A 301 -4.76 16.00 -3.73
CA LYS A 301 -4.61 17.13 -4.70
C LYS A 301 -3.53 16.83 -5.76
N LYS A 302 -2.54 15.96 -5.47
CA LYS A 302 -1.60 15.41 -6.47
C LYS A 302 -2.29 14.42 -7.43
N GLY A 303 -3.56 14.09 -7.23
CA GLY A 303 -4.33 13.20 -8.09
C GLY A 303 -4.02 11.71 -7.87
N VAL A 304 -3.64 11.33 -6.66
CA VAL A 304 -3.38 9.94 -6.27
C VAL A 304 -4.36 9.47 -5.19
N ASN A 305 -4.54 8.17 -5.02
CA ASN A 305 -5.41 7.58 -4.00
C ASN A 305 -4.55 6.95 -2.89
N PRO A 306 -4.24 7.67 -1.80
CA PRO A 306 -3.29 7.20 -0.79
C PRO A 306 -3.82 6.01 0.00
N ILE A 307 -2.92 5.05 0.28
CA ILE A 307 -3.16 3.90 1.15
C ILE A 307 -2.80 4.30 2.58
N VAL A 308 -3.78 4.32 3.46
CA VAL A 308 -3.65 4.74 4.86
C VAL A 308 -3.91 3.56 5.79
N GLY A 309 -2.96 3.30 6.70
CA GLY A 309 -3.14 2.32 7.77
C GLY A 309 -3.91 2.91 8.95
N PHE A 310 -4.91 2.18 9.45
CA PHE A 310 -5.73 2.59 10.58
C PHE A 310 -5.62 1.60 11.74
N THR A 311 -5.42 2.13 12.93
CA THR A 311 -5.39 1.38 14.19
C THR A 311 -6.43 1.90 15.20
N SER A 312 -7.28 2.87 14.79
CA SER A 312 -8.41 3.34 15.58
C SER A 312 -9.50 3.93 14.69
N ILE A 313 -10.71 4.02 15.21
CA ILE A 313 -11.90 4.59 14.55
C ILE A 313 -11.70 6.08 14.27
N GLU A 314 -11.10 6.81 15.21
CA GLU A 314 -10.85 8.25 15.10
C GLU A 314 -9.95 8.59 13.90
N ARG A 315 -8.95 7.74 13.62
CA ARG A 315 -8.08 7.91 12.44
C ARG A 315 -8.81 7.66 11.12
N VAL A 316 -9.78 6.76 11.11
CA VAL A 316 -10.66 6.57 9.95
C VAL A 316 -11.48 7.83 9.70
N ASP A 317 -12.10 8.40 10.76
CA ASP A 317 -12.88 9.62 10.64
C ASP A 317 -12.04 10.83 10.23
N GLU A 318 -10.82 10.94 10.77
CA GLU A 318 -9.83 11.96 10.40
C GLU A 318 -9.48 11.91 8.89
N ALA A 319 -9.24 10.72 8.36
CA ALA A 319 -8.92 10.54 6.94
C ALA A 319 -10.14 10.81 6.02
N VAL A 320 -11.33 10.41 6.43
CA VAL A 320 -12.57 10.72 5.70
C VAL A 320 -12.82 12.24 5.67
N GLU A 321 -12.58 12.92 6.77
CA GLU A 321 -12.73 14.39 6.84
C GLU A 321 -11.69 15.10 5.96
N ALA A 322 -10.47 14.57 5.78
CA ALA A 322 -9.48 15.15 4.87
C ALA A 322 -10.01 15.25 3.41
N VAL A 323 -10.79 14.25 2.96
CA VAL A 323 -11.41 14.27 1.62
C VAL A 323 -12.43 15.42 1.51
N LYS A 324 -13.21 15.64 2.55
CA LYS A 324 -14.20 16.73 2.60
C LYS A 324 -13.52 18.09 2.67
N LEU A 325 -12.55 18.26 3.56
CA LEU A 325 -11.79 19.51 3.71
C LEU A 325 -11.09 19.91 2.40
N LEU A 326 -10.52 18.95 1.66
CA LEU A 326 -9.94 19.23 0.35
C LEU A 326 -10.99 19.78 -0.63
N LYS A 327 -12.17 19.18 -0.66
CA LYS A 327 -13.28 19.65 -1.52
C LYS A 327 -13.75 21.06 -1.14
N ASP A 328 -13.72 21.37 0.15
CA ASP A 328 -14.05 22.68 0.70
C ASP A 328 -12.91 23.71 0.54
N GLY A 329 -11.81 23.35 -0.12
CA GLY A 329 -10.71 24.24 -0.46
C GLY A 329 -9.58 24.32 0.57
N LEU A 330 -9.33 23.26 1.34
CA LEU A 330 -8.29 23.23 2.40
C LEU A 330 -6.91 23.70 1.94
N LEU A 331 -6.49 23.33 0.75
CA LEU A 331 -5.18 23.70 0.19
C LEU A 331 -5.36 24.43 -1.14
N ASP A 332 -4.84 25.64 -1.25
CA ASP A 332 -4.70 26.34 -2.53
C ASP A 332 -3.36 25.98 -3.24
N ASP A 333 -3.04 26.60 -4.36
CA ASP A 333 -1.81 26.34 -5.11
C ASP A 333 -0.58 26.97 -4.42
N GLY A 334 -0.78 28.03 -3.64
CA GLY A 334 0.24 28.64 -2.80
C GLY A 334 0.63 27.73 -1.64
N ASP A 335 -0.37 27.14 -0.95
CA ASP A 335 -0.15 26.17 0.12
C ASP A 335 0.57 24.91 -0.42
N MET A 336 0.21 24.43 -1.63
CA MET A 336 0.92 23.32 -2.27
C MET A 336 2.39 23.64 -2.53
N SER A 337 2.65 24.80 -3.12
CA SER A 337 4.02 25.25 -3.38
C SER A 337 4.82 25.43 -2.10
N TYR A 338 4.21 25.98 -1.07
CA TYR A 338 4.82 26.16 0.25
C TYR A 338 5.22 24.83 0.88
N LEU A 339 4.35 23.80 0.84
CA LEU A 339 4.66 22.47 1.36
C LEU A 339 5.78 21.77 0.59
N GLU A 340 5.88 22.01 -0.73
CA GLU A 340 6.79 21.31 -1.62
C GLU A 340 8.19 21.94 -1.75
N GLU A 341 8.33 23.23 -1.43
CA GLU A 341 9.56 23.99 -1.63
C GLU A 341 10.79 23.43 -0.89
N PRO A 342 10.71 22.91 0.35
CA PRO A 342 11.89 22.39 1.06
C PRO A 342 12.41 21.07 0.50
N TYR A 343 11.65 20.37 -0.37
CA TYR A 343 12.01 19.03 -0.82
C TYR A 343 13.32 19.00 -1.58
N ILE A 344 14.23 18.15 -1.16
CA ILE A 344 15.45 17.81 -1.87
C ILE A 344 15.40 16.40 -2.44
N PRO A 345 16.02 16.12 -3.60
CA PRO A 345 16.09 14.78 -4.18
C PRO A 345 16.66 13.73 -3.22
N LYS A 346 16.01 12.57 -3.22
CA LYS A 346 16.44 11.41 -2.42
C LYS A 346 16.79 10.23 -3.34
N ALA A 347 17.38 9.19 -2.78
CA ALA A 347 17.58 7.95 -3.52
C ALA A 347 16.24 7.29 -3.84
N ALA A 348 16.08 6.81 -5.06
CA ALA A 348 14.94 6.00 -5.45
C ALA A 348 14.95 4.67 -4.67
N LEU A 349 13.75 4.21 -4.25
CA LEU A 349 13.62 2.98 -3.44
C LEU A 349 13.41 1.71 -4.27
N ASP A 350 13.35 1.81 -5.57
CA ASP A 350 13.07 0.75 -6.52
C ASP A 350 14.18 -0.31 -6.65
N SER A 351 15.40 0.03 -6.24
CA SER A 351 16.59 -0.84 -6.30
C SER A 351 16.93 -1.51 -4.96
N ALA A 352 16.16 -1.26 -3.90
CA ALA A 352 16.51 -1.67 -2.53
C ALA A 352 16.06 -3.11 -2.17
N TRP A 353 15.47 -3.87 -3.12
CA TRP A 353 14.90 -5.22 -2.87
C TRP A 353 15.26 -6.20 -3.97
#